data_b69a01ce58bce53c374c937ca9efce5d
#
_entry.id   b69a01ce58bce53c374c937ca9efce5d
#
_cell.length_a   1.000
_cell.length_b   1.000
_cell.length_c   1.000
_cell.angle_alpha   90.00
_cell.angle_beta   90.00
_cell.angle_gamma   90.00
#
_symmetry.space_group_name_H-M   'P 1'
#
loop_
_entity.id
_entity.type
_entity.pdbx_description
1 polymer ?
#
loop_
_entity_poly.entity_id
_entity_poly.type
_entity_poly.pdbx_seq_one_letter_code
_entity_poly.pdbx_strand_id
1 'polypeptide(L)'
;MDQISRFLNFSRKYNAGFEYNDFFLPSVLDREEQVKELISAYKALDRDRSEDTLHGVFLDICVNSDDPLIFKVSDHRVHQSMDIAMELGVKAVIFHTNHIPTFRLESYQKSWLDRNEMYWRGLLAEYPKLTVYMENMFDDDPRLLKQLAVRMKDEPRFGVCFDLAHAFISNTPMSEWISELATYARHLHINDNDKIQDTHHPVGSMQLPWDLYEKYVEGLPEEKRPTVLIEVRGYEDLEASVKYMEEHCMYPFC
;
A
#
# COMPACT_ATOMS: atom_id res chain seq x y z
N MET A 1 23.03 8.72 16.96
CA MET A 1 21.95 7.73 17.18
C MET A 1 21.82 6.95 15.88
N ASP A 2 21.77 5.63 15.92
CA ASP A 2 21.59 4.88 14.67
C ASP A 2 20.18 5.12 14.07
N GLN A 3 20.02 4.83 12.80
CA GLN A 3 18.77 5.11 12.08
C GLN A 3 17.60 4.35 12.67
N ILE A 4 17.78 3.08 13.07
CA ILE A 4 16.74 2.24 13.68
C ILE A 4 16.22 2.88 14.98
N SER A 5 17.12 3.35 15.84
CA SER A 5 16.73 4.02 17.09
C SER A 5 15.88 5.27 16.85
N ARG A 6 16.14 6.01 15.76
CA ARG A 6 15.34 7.19 15.40
C ARG A 6 13.91 6.79 15.00
N PHE A 7 13.76 5.77 14.15
CA PHE A 7 12.44 5.25 13.77
C PHE A 7 11.67 4.67 14.97
N LEU A 8 12.33 3.95 15.88
CA LEU A 8 11.69 3.44 17.10
C LEU A 8 11.21 4.58 18.01
N ASN A 9 12.00 5.64 18.17
CA ASN A 9 11.58 6.80 18.95
C ASN A 9 10.41 7.53 18.29
N PHE A 10 10.39 7.63 16.97
CA PHE A 10 9.26 8.15 16.21
C PHE A 10 7.99 7.33 16.44
N SER A 11 8.09 6.01 16.26
CA SER A 11 6.98 5.09 16.50
C SER A 11 6.39 5.25 17.91
N ARG A 12 7.22 5.34 18.93
CA ARG A 12 6.76 5.56 20.33
C ARG A 12 6.12 6.93 20.52
N LYS A 13 6.70 7.99 19.93
CA LYS A 13 6.19 9.37 20.06
C LYS A 13 4.79 9.52 19.47
N TYR A 14 4.56 8.94 18.30
CA TYR A 14 3.34 9.14 17.53
C TYR A 14 2.40 7.92 17.57
N ASN A 15 2.74 6.87 18.31
CA ASN A 15 2.04 5.59 18.30
C ASN A 15 1.88 5.04 16.86
N ALA A 16 2.94 5.16 16.07
CA ALA A 16 2.94 4.83 14.65
C ALA A 16 3.44 3.40 14.39
N GLY A 17 2.78 2.72 13.45
CA GLY A 17 3.22 1.46 12.86
C GLY A 17 4.37 1.64 11.87
N PHE A 18 4.87 0.53 11.36
CA PHE A 18 5.82 0.47 10.24
C PHE A 18 5.22 -0.28 9.07
N GLU A 19 5.68 0.06 7.88
CA GLU A 19 5.56 -0.82 6.72
C GLU A 19 6.93 -1.39 6.38
N TYR A 20 7.00 -2.72 6.22
CA TYR A 20 8.24 -3.43 5.95
C TYR A 20 8.44 -3.58 4.44
N ASN A 21 9.47 -2.92 3.88
CA ASN A 21 9.76 -2.88 2.45
C ASN A 21 10.98 -3.71 2.04
N ASP A 22 11.57 -4.52 2.93
CA ASP A 22 12.76 -5.31 2.60
C ASP A 22 12.45 -6.60 1.84
N PHE A 23 11.19 -7.00 1.74
CA PHE A 23 10.76 -8.32 1.25
C PHE A 23 10.07 -8.30 -0.12
N PHE A 24 10.13 -7.20 -0.85
CA PHE A 24 9.42 -7.09 -2.13
C PHE A 24 10.22 -7.54 -3.35
N LEU A 25 11.55 -7.63 -3.25
CA LEU A 25 12.40 -8.03 -4.37
C LEU A 25 12.67 -9.53 -4.42
N PRO A 26 12.55 -10.18 -5.60
CA PRO A 26 12.91 -11.58 -5.77
C PRO A 26 14.36 -11.89 -5.35
N SER A 27 15.29 -10.94 -5.55
CA SER A 27 16.69 -11.09 -5.14
C SER A 27 16.91 -11.24 -3.63
N VAL A 28 15.95 -10.79 -2.83
CA VAL A 28 15.91 -11.00 -1.37
C VAL A 28 15.14 -12.29 -1.08
N LEU A 29 13.95 -12.46 -1.65
CA LEU A 29 13.06 -13.59 -1.39
C LEU A 29 13.68 -14.95 -1.76
N ASP A 30 14.57 -15.00 -2.76
CA ASP A 30 15.28 -16.22 -3.16
C ASP A 30 16.42 -16.61 -2.21
N ARG A 31 16.69 -15.80 -1.18
CA ARG A 31 17.71 -16.04 -0.17
C ARG A 31 17.09 -16.33 1.18
N GLU A 32 16.60 -17.55 1.36
CA GLU A 32 15.87 -17.95 2.59
C GLU A 32 16.57 -17.55 3.90
N GLU A 33 17.90 -17.71 3.98
CA GLU A 33 18.65 -17.34 5.19
C GLU A 33 18.62 -15.82 5.43
N GLN A 34 18.73 -15.01 4.38
CA GLN A 34 18.62 -13.56 4.51
C GLN A 34 17.21 -13.14 4.96
N VAL A 35 16.17 -13.77 4.42
CA VAL A 35 14.78 -13.51 4.85
C VAL A 35 14.62 -13.85 6.33
N LYS A 36 15.12 -15.00 6.80
CA LYS A 36 15.05 -15.40 8.21
C LYS A 36 15.83 -14.45 9.13
N GLU A 37 17.00 -13.98 8.70
CA GLU A 37 17.80 -13.00 9.43
C GLU A 37 17.05 -11.67 9.57
N LEU A 38 16.45 -11.15 8.48
CA LEU A 38 15.65 -9.92 8.50
C LEU A 38 14.44 -10.06 9.44
N ILE A 39 13.66 -11.14 9.31
CA ILE A 39 12.51 -11.41 10.17
C ILE A 39 12.95 -11.46 11.64
N SER A 40 14.04 -12.16 11.93
CA SER A 40 14.58 -12.28 13.29
C SER A 40 15.00 -10.93 13.84
N ALA A 41 15.65 -10.08 13.02
CA ALA A 41 16.06 -8.75 13.41
C ALA A 41 14.84 -7.86 13.72
N TYR A 42 13.80 -7.89 12.90
CA TYR A 42 12.56 -7.14 13.16
C TYR A 42 11.82 -7.65 14.41
N LYS A 43 11.76 -8.97 14.61
CA LYS A 43 11.13 -9.56 15.81
C LYS A 43 11.89 -9.25 17.10
N ALA A 44 13.19 -8.98 17.02
CA ALA A 44 14.01 -8.56 18.15
C ALA A 44 13.78 -7.10 18.58
N LEU A 45 13.13 -6.28 17.76
CA LEU A 45 12.74 -4.91 18.15
C LEU A 45 11.62 -4.97 19.19
N ASP A 46 11.83 -4.25 20.32
CA ASP A 46 10.85 -4.17 21.42
C ASP A 46 9.71 -3.22 21.05
N ARG A 47 8.73 -3.73 20.29
CA ARG A 47 7.53 -3.01 19.88
C ARG A 47 6.38 -3.94 19.47
N ASP A 48 5.16 -3.42 19.58
CA ASP A 48 3.97 -4.05 19.01
C ASP A 48 3.98 -3.88 17.48
N ARG A 49 3.61 -4.95 16.76
CA ARG A 49 3.53 -5.00 15.30
C ARG A 49 2.11 -5.25 14.79
N SER A 50 1.14 -5.34 15.69
CA SER A 50 -0.24 -5.69 15.35
C SER A 50 -0.93 -4.70 14.40
N GLU A 51 -0.41 -3.48 14.30
CA GLU A 51 -0.88 -2.45 13.37
C GLU A 51 0.08 -2.19 12.20
N ASP A 52 1.21 -2.91 12.15
CA ASP A 52 2.17 -2.81 11.06
C ASP A 52 1.63 -3.44 9.78
N THR A 53 2.23 -3.05 8.67
CA THR A 53 1.96 -3.59 7.33
C THR A 53 3.24 -4.14 6.69
N LEU A 54 3.08 -4.92 5.66
CA LEU A 54 4.15 -5.38 4.80
C LEU A 54 3.87 -4.95 3.38
N HIS A 55 4.81 -4.31 2.72
CA HIS A 55 4.73 -4.16 1.28
C HIS A 55 5.04 -5.51 0.62
N GLY A 56 4.07 -6.07 -0.08
CA GLY A 56 4.21 -7.35 -0.77
C GLY A 56 5.13 -7.24 -1.98
N VAL A 57 5.23 -8.33 -2.74
CA VAL A 57 5.99 -8.35 -3.98
C VAL A 57 5.52 -7.26 -4.94
N PHE A 58 6.49 -6.58 -5.56
CA PHE A 58 6.28 -5.28 -6.20
C PHE A 58 5.83 -5.39 -7.67
N LEU A 59 6.73 -5.74 -8.58
CA LEU A 59 6.48 -5.76 -10.02
C LEU A 59 6.26 -7.17 -10.55
N ASP A 60 5.74 -7.27 -11.77
CA ASP A 60 5.60 -8.52 -12.53
C ASP A 60 4.69 -9.58 -11.89
N ILE A 61 3.83 -9.19 -10.96
CA ILE A 61 2.87 -10.08 -10.31
C ILE A 61 1.55 -10.07 -11.07
N CYS A 62 1.26 -11.16 -11.75
CA CYS A 62 0.12 -11.27 -12.64
C CYS A 62 -0.75 -12.49 -12.27
N VAL A 63 -1.46 -12.39 -11.13
CA VAL A 63 -2.35 -13.45 -10.63
C VAL A 63 -3.56 -13.69 -11.54
N ASN A 64 -3.80 -12.78 -12.47
CA ASN A 64 -4.84 -12.89 -13.51
C ASN A 64 -4.34 -13.46 -14.84
N SER A 65 -3.10 -13.95 -14.92
CA SER A 65 -2.53 -14.48 -16.17
C SER A 65 -3.26 -15.72 -16.70
N ASP A 66 -3.42 -15.77 -18.01
CA ASP A 66 -3.86 -16.99 -18.71
C ASP A 66 -2.72 -18.02 -18.86
N ASP A 67 -1.46 -17.56 -18.80
CA ASP A 67 -0.31 -18.45 -18.83
C ASP A 67 -0.10 -19.08 -17.45
N PRO A 68 -0.19 -20.43 -17.34
CA PRO A 68 -0.05 -21.10 -16.06
C PRO A 68 1.33 -20.99 -15.42
N LEU A 69 2.38 -20.71 -16.20
CA LEU A 69 3.74 -20.49 -15.65
C LEU A 69 3.86 -19.11 -15.01
N ILE A 70 3.30 -18.07 -15.65
CA ILE A 70 3.25 -16.72 -15.09
C ILE A 70 2.39 -16.72 -13.81
N PHE A 71 1.20 -17.34 -13.88
CA PHE A 71 0.36 -17.50 -12.70
C PHE A 71 1.10 -18.18 -11.55
N LYS A 72 1.76 -19.32 -11.82
CA LYS A 72 2.48 -20.09 -10.80
C LYS A 72 3.58 -19.28 -10.11
N VAL A 73 4.34 -18.50 -10.87
CA VAL A 73 5.39 -17.64 -10.28
C VAL A 73 4.77 -16.52 -9.45
N SER A 74 3.73 -15.86 -9.97
CA SER A 74 3.02 -14.80 -9.25
C SER A 74 2.41 -15.30 -7.94
N ASP A 75 1.71 -16.43 -7.99
CA ASP A 75 1.10 -17.10 -6.84
C ASP A 75 2.15 -17.46 -5.77
N HIS A 76 3.26 -18.08 -6.19
CA HIS A 76 4.38 -18.38 -5.29
C HIS A 76 4.92 -17.14 -4.58
N ARG A 77 5.11 -16.03 -5.29
CA ARG A 77 5.63 -14.78 -4.73
C ARG A 77 4.64 -14.12 -3.76
N VAL A 78 3.34 -14.15 -4.09
CA VAL A 78 2.30 -13.66 -3.20
C VAL A 78 2.26 -14.47 -1.92
N HIS A 79 2.32 -15.80 -1.99
CA HIS A 79 2.37 -16.65 -0.80
C HIS A 79 3.62 -16.39 0.05
N GLN A 80 4.79 -16.16 -0.55
CA GLN A 80 6.00 -15.76 0.20
C GLN A 80 5.75 -14.47 1.01
N SER A 81 5.11 -13.46 0.42
CA SER A 81 4.78 -12.22 1.15
C SER A 81 3.79 -12.48 2.30
N MET A 82 2.76 -13.30 2.07
CA MET A 82 1.78 -13.65 3.11
C MET A 82 2.40 -14.45 4.25
N ASP A 83 3.28 -15.40 3.96
CA ASP A 83 3.99 -16.20 4.97
C ASP A 83 4.91 -15.33 5.83
N ILE A 84 5.65 -14.41 5.20
CA ILE A 84 6.50 -13.44 5.91
C ILE A 84 5.65 -12.53 6.80
N ALA A 85 4.53 -12.03 6.30
CA ALA A 85 3.59 -11.20 7.07
C ALA A 85 3.04 -11.94 8.29
N MET A 86 2.66 -13.20 8.12
CA MET A 86 2.23 -14.05 9.23
C MET A 86 3.34 -14.25 10.25
N GLU A 87 4.57 -14.47 9.81
CA GLU A 87 5.70 -14.68 10.71
C GLU A 87 6.10 -13.41 11.47
N LEU A 88 6.06 -12.25 10.82
CA LEU A 88 6.25 -10.94 11.45
C LEU A 88 5.12 -10.58 12.41
N GLY A 89 3.92 -11.10 12.20
CA GLY A 89 2.72 -10.78 12.97
C GLY A 89 2.14 -9.41 12.63
N VAL A 90 2.22 -9.00 11.38
CA VAL A 90 1.66 -7.73 10.88
C VAL A 90 0.18 -7.87 10.55
N LYS A 91 -0.52 -6.74 10.42
CA LYS A 91 -1.97 -6.66 10.18
C LYS A 91 -2.34 -6.91 8.72
N ALA A 92 -1.58 -6.36 7.79
CA ALA A 92 -1.95 -6.35 6.39
C ALA A 92 -0.73 -6.45 5.46
N VAL A 93 -1.02 -6.86 4.22
CA VAL A 93 -0.06 -6.86 3.11
C VAL A 93 -0.61 -5.99 1.99
N ILE A 94 0.24 -5.12 1.44
CA ILE A 94 -0.07 -4.26 0.31
C ILE A 94 0.37 -4.96 -0.98
N PHE A 95 -0.50 -5.01 -1.97
CA PHE A 95 -0.20 -5.49 -3.31
C PHE A 95 -0.72 -4.51 -4.35
N HIS A 96 -0.03 -4.42 -5.48
CA HIS A 96 -0.40 -3.54 -6.57
C HIS A 96 -1.45 -4.16 -7.52
N THR A 97 -2.20 -3.30 -8.21
CA THR A 97 -3.16 -3.70 -9.24
C THR A 97 -2.52 -4.47 -10.39
N ASN A 98 -1.31 -4.12 -10.78
CA ASN A 98 -0.53 -4.76 -11.86
C ASN A 98 -1.35 -5.04 -13.13
N HIS A 99 -2.26 -4.15 -13.53
CA HIS A 99 -2.93 -4.23 -14.81
C HIS A 99 -2.22 -3.39 -15.87
N ILE A 100 -2.61 -3.56 -17.13
CA ILE A 100 -2.09 -2.76 -18.24
C ILE A 100 -3.04 -1.60 -18.49
N PRO A 101 -2.73 -0.36 -18.05
CA PRO A 101 -3.69 0.75 -18.03
C PRO A 101 -4.21 1.15 -19.41
N THR A 102 -3.35 1.06 -20.43
CA THR A 102 -3.68 1.42 -21.81
C THR A 102 -4.49 0.35 -22.55
N PHE A 103 -4.58 -0.86 -21.99
CA PHE A 103 -5.33 -1.97 -22.60
C PHE A 103 -6.79 -1.97 -22.16
N ARG A 104 -7.60 -1.11 -22.78
CA ARG A 104 -8.97 -0.79 -22.37
C ARG A 104 -10.06 -1.69 -22.98
N LEU A 105 -9.71 -2.89 -23.47
CA LEU A 105 -10.71 -3.86 -23.95
C LEU A 105 -11.60 -4.33 -22.80
N GLU A 106 -12.91 -4.27 -22.98
CA GLU A 106 -13.89 -4.71 -21.98
C GLU A 106 -13.67 -6.17 -21.54
N SER A 107 -13.35 -7.05 -22.51
CA SER A 107 -13.05 -8.46 -22.20
C SER A 107 -11.82 -8.63 -21.32
N TYR A 108 -10.78 -7.81 -21.49
CA TYR A 108 -9.60 -7.80 -20.63
C TYR A 108 -9.94 -7.32 -19.23
N GLN A 109 -10.61 -6.18 -19.12
CA GLN A 109 -11.00 -5.63 -17.82
C GLN A 109 -11.91 -6.58 -17.05
N LYS A 110 -12.88 -7.20 -17.75
CA LYS A 110 -13.73 -8.22 -17.13
C LYS A 110 -12.93 -9.42 -16.64
N SER A 111 -12.02 -9.95 -17.46
CA SER A 111 -11.16 -11.08 -17.08
C SER A 111 -10.27 -10.73 -15.89
N TRP A 112 -9.67 -9.53 -15.90
CA TRP A 112 -8.86 -9.04 -14.79
C TRP A 112 -9.66 -9.00 -13.48
N LEU A 113 -10.86 -8.44 -13.50
CA LEU A 113 -11.77 -8.36 -12.35
C LEU A 113 -12.17 -9.74 -11.84
N ASP A 114 -12.64 -10.63 -12.74
CA ASP A 114 -13.13 -11.96 -12.37
C ASP A 114 -12.02 -12.79 -11.71
N ARG A 115 -10.81 -12.73 -12.26
CA ARG A 115 -9.66 -13.51 -11.76
C ARG A 115 -9.09 -12.94 -10.47
N ASN A 116 -8.96 -11.61 -10.35
CA ASN A 116 -8.50 -10.99 -9.12
C ASN A 116 -9.48 -11.23 -7.97
N GLU A 117 -10.79 -11.06 -8.20
CA GLU A 117 -11.80 -11.38 -7.19
C GLU A 117 -11.67 -12.83 -6.69
N MET A 118 -11.63 -13.78 -7.61
CA MET A 118 -11.49 -15.21 -7.28
C MET A 118 -10.19 -15.49 -6.51
N TYR A 119 -9.08 -14.94 -6.97
CA TYR A 119 -7.75 -15.16 -6.39
C TYR A 119 -7.66 -14.59 -4.96
N TRP A 120 -8.01 -13.32 -4.78
CA TRP A 120 -7.88 -12.66 -3.47
C TRP A 120 -8.85 -13.23 -2.43
N ARG A 121 -10.05 -13.67 -2.84
CA ARG A 121 -10.95 -14.40 -1.94
C ARG A 121 -10.35 -15.75 -1.51
N GLY A 122 -9.76 -16.50 -2.43
CA GLY A 122 -9.07 -17.75 -2.14
C GLY A 122 -7.91 -17.55 -1.17
N LEU A 123 -7.03 -16.61 -1.45
CA LEU A 123 -5.87 -16.28 -0.62
C LEU A 123 -6.29 -15.85 0.80
N LEU A 124 -7.30 -14.99 0.93
CA LEU A 124 -7.77 -14.54 2.24
C LEU A 124 -8.45 -15.66 3.06
N ALA A 125 -9.01 -16.68 2.40
CA ALA A 125 -9.50 -17.87 3.09
C ALA A 125 -8.35 -18.71 3.67
N GLU A 126 -7.18 -18.76 2.99
CA GLU A 126 -5.98 -19.46 3.45
C GLU A 126 -5.28 -18.70 4.59
N TYR A 127 -5.32 -17.36 4.56
CA TYR A 127 -4.67 -16.48 5.55
C TYR A 127 -5.70 -15.70 6.39
N PRO A 128 -6.46 -16.35 7.29
CA PRO A 128 -7.61 -15.74 7.99
C PRO A 128 -7.25 -14.61 8.96
N LYS A 129 -5.96 -14.41 9.27
CA LYS A 129 -5.49 -13.36 10.18
C LYS A 129 -4.97 -12.12 9.46
N LEU A 130 -4.77 -12.19 8.15
CA LEU A 130 -4.22 -11.09 7.37
C LEU A 130 -5.31 -10.34 6.60
N THR A 131 -5.04 -9.09 6.37
CA THR A 131 -5.79 -8.21 5.46
C THR A 131 -4.95 -7.98 4.21
N VAL A 132 -5.58 -7.84 3.05
CA VAL A 132 -4.95 -7.41 1.80
C VAL A 132 -5.44 -6.01 1.46
N TYR A 133 -4.52 -5.09 1.22
CA TYR A 133 -4.80 -3.79 0.65
C TYR A 133 -4.30 -3.75 -0.79
N MET A 134 -5.21 -3.49 -1.73
CA MET A 134 -4.88 -3.35 -3.15
C MET A 134 -4.58 -1.89 -3.46
N GLU A 135 -3.36 -1.65 -3.91
CA GLU A 135 -2.86 -0.32 -4.20
C GLU A 135 -2.95 0.03 -5.68
N ASN A 136 -3.42 1.26 -5.98
CA ASN A 136 -3.24 1.84 -7.31
C ASN A 136 -1.76 2.11 -7.55
N MET A 137 -1.19 1.49 -8.56
CA MET A 137 0.20 1.75 -8.96
C MET A 137 0.23 2.83 -10.06
N PHE A 138 0.51 2.48 -11.28
CA PHE A 138 0.50 3.41 -12.42
C PHE A 138 -0.79 3.27 -13.23
N ASP A 139 -1.91 3.21 -12.54
CA ASP A 139 -3.24 3.16 -13.14
C ASP A 139 -3.58 4.48 -13.83
N ASP A 140 -4.19 4.44 -15.00
CA ASP A 140 -4.63 5.66 -15.72
C ASP A 140 -5.77 6.37 -15.00
N ASP A 141 -6.64 5.60 -14.31
CA ASP A 141 -7.84 6.08 -13.64
C ASP A 141 -8.31 5.09 -12.54
N PRO A 142 -9.16 5.51 -11.61
CA PRO A 142 -9.58 4.71 -10.46
C PRO A 142 -10.59 3.61 -10.76
N ARG A 143 -11.17 3.55 -11.96
CA ARG A 143 -12.39 2.77 -12.24
C ARG A 143 -12.24 1.27 -12.04
N LEU A 144 -11.12 0.70 -12.47
CA LEU A 144 -10.93 -0.75 -12.39
C LEU A 144 -10.71 -1.20 -10.94
N LEU A 145 -9.89 -0.47 -10.18
CA LEU A 145 -9.68 -0.71 -8.75
C LEU A 145 -10.98 -0.53 -7.95
N LYS A 146 -11.75 0.53 -8.24
CA LYS A 146 -13.08 0.73 -7.64
C LYS A 146 -14.00 -0.47 -7.88
N GLN A 147 -14.07 -0.97 -9.13
CA GLN A 147 -14.90 -2.12 -9.45
C GLN A 147 -14.47 -3.36 -8.67
N LEU A 148 -13.17 -3.60 -8.51
CA LEU A 148 -12.68 -4.70 -7.66
C LEU A 148 -13.10 -4.49 -6.20
N ALA A 149 -12.94 -3.29 -5.65
CA ALA A 149 -13.36 -2.97 -4.28
C ALA A 149 -14.88 -3.18 -4.08
N VAL A 150 -15.70 -2.79 -5.06
CA VAL A 150 -17.15 -3.05 -5.02
C VAL A 150 -17.46 -4.54 -5.00
N ARG A 151 -16.77 -5.34 -5.80
CA ARG A 151 -16.96 -6.80 -5.83
C ARG A 151 -16.53 -7.47 -4.53
N MET A 152 -15.48 -6.94 -3.89
CA MET A 152 -14.91 -7.46 -2.64
C MET A 152 -15.55 -6.88 -1.37
N LYS A 153 -16.60 -6.06 -1.47
CA LYS A 153 -17.19 -5.30 -0.34
C LYS A 153 -17.68 -6.16 0.84
N ASP A 154 -17.98 -7.43 0.60
CA ASP A 154 -18.43 -8.41 1.59
C ASP A 154 -17.26 -9.19 2.24
N GLU A 155 -16.02 -9.00 1.77
CA GLU A 155 -14.81 -9.52 2.41
C GLU A 155 -14.17 -8.42 3.29
N PRO A 156 -14.35 -8.47 4.62
CA PRO A 156 -13.88 -7.39 5.52
C PRO A 156 -12.36 -7.26 5.59
N ARG A 157 -11.62 -8.27 5.12
CA ARG A 157 -10.16 -8.29 5.09
C ARG A 157 -9.60 -7.93 3.72
N PHE A 158 -10.40 -7.34 2.85
CA PHE A 158 -9.96 -6.70 1.63
C PHE A 158 -10.26 -5.21 1.67
N GLY A 159 -9.32 -4.38 1.25
CA GLY A 159 -9.49 -2.93 1.15
C GLY A 159 -8.63 -2.34 0.05
N VAL A 160 -8.76 -1.03 -0.13
CA VAL A 160 -7.90 -0.27 -1.04
C VAL A 160 -6.80 0.40 -0.22
N CYS A 161 -5.56 0.28 -0.65
CA CYS A 161 -4.51 1.24 -0.37
C CYS A 161 -4.59 2.31 -1.46
N PHE A 162 -4.91 3.54 -1.08
CA PHE A 162 -4.95 4.63 -2.03
C PHE A 162 -3.64 5.41 -1.95
N ASP A 163 -2.77 5.20 -2.93
CA ASP A 163 -1.56 6.01 -3.10
C ASP A 163 -1.91 7.29 -3.87
N LEU A 164 -1.75 8.43 -3.16
CA LEU A 164 -2.05 9.74 -3.72
C LEU A 164 -0.99 10.20 -4.73
N ALA A 165 0.25 9.80 -4.52
CA ALA A 165 1.37 10.18 -5.39
C ALA A 165 1.31 9.46 -6.74
N HIS A 166 0.97 8.17 -6.74
CA HIS A 166 0.70 7.40 -7.96
C HIS A 166 -0.51 7.97 -8.72
N ALA A 167 -1.60 8.30 -8.01
CA ALA A 167 -2.77 8.92 -8.63
C ALA A 167 -2.43 10.29 -9.24
N PHE A 168 -1.57 11.08 -8.59
CA PHE A 168 -1.18 12.41 -9.06
C PHE A 168 -0.38 12.38 -10.36
N ILE A 169 0.43 11.35 -10.60
CA ILE A 169 1.18 11.17 -11.85
C ILE A 169 0.25 10.91 -13.04
N SER A 170 -0.92 10.31 -12.81
CA SER A 170 -1.88 10.01 -13.86
C SER A 170 -2.46 11.28 -14.52
N ASN A 171 -3.09 11.12 -15.69
CA ASN A 171 -3.80 12.23 -16.35
C ASN A 171 -5.20 12.48 -15.76
N THR A 172 -5.71 11.57 -14.93
CA THR A 172 -7.01 11.72 -14.26
C THR A 172 -6.89 12.74 -13.13
N PRO A 173 -7.81 13.72 -13.02
CA PRO A 173 -7.78 14.68 -11.93
C PRO A 173 -7.81 14.03 -10.55
N MET A 174 -7.03 14.52 -9.60
CA MET A 174 -7.00 14.01 -8.22
C MET A 174 -8.39 14.02 -7.56
N SER A 175 -9.22 15.02 -7.87
CA SER A 175 -10.60 15.08 -7.38
C SER A 175 -11.47 13.90 -7.84
N GLU A 176 -11.22 13.36 -9.04
CA GLU A 176 -11.90 12.17 -9.54
C GLU A 176 -11.40 10.92 -8.81
N TRP A 177 -10.09 10.76 -8.65
CA TRP A 177 -9.50 9.69 -7.86
C TRP A 177 -10.09 9.64 -6.45
N ILE A 178 -10.12 10.77 -5.75
CA ILE A 178 -10.69 10.88 -4.42
C ILE A 178 -12.18 10.52 -4.43
N SER A 179 -12.97 11.09 -5.34
CA SER A 179 -14.42 10.83 -5.38
C SER A 179 -14.76 9.35 -5.63
N GLU A 180 -13.91 8.63 -6.37
CA GLU A 180 -14.14 7.25 -6.73
C GLU A 180 -13.63 6.25 -5.68
N LEU A 181 -12.50 6.53 -5.01
CA LEU A 181 -11.86 5.59 -4.08
C LEU A 181 -12.06 5.92 -2.60
N ALA A 182 -12.42 7.15 -2.25
CA ALA A 182 -12.47 7.64 -0.85
C ALA A 182 -13.19 6.69 0.12
N THR A 183 -14.32 6.11 -0.28
CA THR A 183 -15.12 5.23 0.58
C THR A 183 -14.60 3.80 0.69
N TYR A 184 -13.65 3.42 -0.15
CA TYR A 184 -13.04 2.08 -0.20
C TYR A 184 -11.63 2.06 0.38
N ALA A 185 -10.98 3.22 0.46
CA ALA A 185 -9.64 3.34 1.02
C ALA A 185 -9.65 3.04 2.51
N ARG A 186 -8.79 2.11 2.93
CA ARG A 186 -8.54 1.75 4.34
C ARG A 186 -7.13 2.06 4.76
N HIS A 187 -6.27 2.29 3.79
CA HIS A 187 -4.89 2.69 3.95
C HIS A 187 -4.53 3.72 2.89
N LEU A 188 -3.69 4.67 3.22
CA LEU A 188 -3.17 5.66 2.29
C LEU A 188 -1.65 5.58 2.27
N HIS A 189 -1.07 5.63 1.08
CA HIS A 189 0.33 6.00 0.92
C HIS A 189 0.39 7.47 0.51
N ILE A 190 1.24 8.23 1.19
CA ILE A 190 1.44 9.65 0.92
C ILE A 190 2.92 9.99 0.82
N ASN A 191 3.26 10.64 -0.25
CA ASN A 191 4.54 11.30 -0.49
C ASN A 191 4.30 12.44 -1.49
N ASP A 192 5.32 13.19 -1.85
CA ASP A 192 5.19 14.24 -2.84
C ASP A 192 6.02 13.95 -4.10
N ASN A 193 5.59 14.47 -5.24
CA ASN A 193 6.30 14.34 -6.51
C ASN A 193 6.06 15.53 -7.46
N ASP A 194 6.75 15.54 -8.60
CA ASP A 194 6.69 16.58 -9.63
C ASP A 194 5.61 16.34 -10.68
N LYS A 195 4.68 15.41 -10.46
CA LYS A 195 3.67 14.94 -11.41
C LYS A 195 4.22 14.22 -12.64
N ILE A 196 5.48 13.83 -12.62
CA ILE A 196 6.15 13.12 -13.74
C ILE A 196 6.67 11.76 -13.29
N GLN A 197 7.29 11.71 -12.13
CA GLN A 197 7.95 10.53 -11.59
C GLN A 197 7.55 10.27 -10.15
N ASP A 198 7.46 9.01 -9.81
CA ASP A 198 7.30 8.56 -8.43
C ASP A 198 8.63 8.70 -7.68
N THR A 199 8.80 9.84 -7.03
CA THR A 199 10.08 10.24 -6.44
C THR A 199 10.13 10.21 -4.92
N HIS A 200 9.02 9.93 -4.25
CA HIS A 200 8.91 9.81 -2.79
C HIS A 200 9.56 10.96 -2.02
N HIS A 201 9.28 12.21 -2.44
CA HIS A 201 9.72 13.41 -1.75
C HIS A 201 8.92 13.67 -0.45
N PRO A 202 9.46 14.43 0.49
CA PRO A 202 8.72 14.82 1.69
C PRO A 202 7.39 15.49 1.38
N VAL A 203 6.37 15.17 2.19
CA VAL A 203 5.03 15.79 2.10
C VAL A 203 5.14 17.31 2.13
N GLY A 204 4.49 17.98 1.19
CA GLY A 204 4.48 19.43 1.06
C GLY A 204 5.72 20.04 0.40
N SER A 205 6.63 19.23 -0.12
CA SER A 205 7.87 19.73 -0.74
C SER A 205 7.80 19.91 -2.25
N MET A 206 6.77 19.37 -2.93
CA MET A 206 6.64 19.40 -4.38
C MET A 206 5.26 19.91 -4.82
N GLN A 207 4.50 19.16 -5.65
CA GLN A 207 3.35 19.66 -6.38
C GLN A 207 2.01 18.98 -6.06
N LEU A 208 1.97 17.97 -5.19
CA LEU A 208 0.73 17.29 -4.87
C LEU A 208 -0.27 18.28 -4.21
N PRO A 209 -1.56 18.29 -4.63
CA PRO A 209 -2.54 19.24 -4.11
C PRO A 209 -3.05 18.82 -2.71
N TRP A 210 -2.30 19.14 -1.68
CA TRP A 210 -2.55 18.74 -0.30
C TRP A 210 -3.88 19.25 0.27
N ASP A 211 -4.40 20.36 -0.26
CA ASP A 211 -5.74 20.86 0.09
C ASP A 211 -6.87 19.87 -0.28
N LEU A 212 -6.67 19.05 -1.31
CA LEU A 212 -7.62 17.98 -1.66
C LEU A 212 -7.52 16.79 -0.71
N TYR A 213 -6.30 16.47 -0.25
CA TYR A 213 -6.11 15.45 0.79
C TYR A 213 -6.81 15.84 2.09
N GLU A 214 -6.59 17.07 2.57
CA GLU A 214 -7.23 17.57 3.79
C GLU A 214 -8.76 17.50 3.68
N LYS A 215 -9.34 18.07 2.62
CA LYS A 215 -10.79 18.01 2.37
C LYS A 215 -11.33 16.59 2.31
N TYR A 216 -10.56 15.68 1.73
CA TYR A 216 -10.95 14.26 1.66
C TYR A 216 -11.04 13.65 3.05
N VAL A 217 -10.00 13.77 3.85
CA VAL A 217 -9.94 13.12 5.16
C VAL A 217 -10.90 13.79 6.17
N GLU A 218 -11.00 15.13 6.15
CA GLU A 218 -11.96 15.88 6.99
C GLU A 218 -13.42 15.55 6.64
N GLY A 219 -13.71 15.25 5.38
CA GLY A 219 -15.03 14.84 4.93
C GLY A 219 -15.45 13.44 5.39
N LEU A 220 -14.53 12.65 5.96
CA LEU A 220 -14.81 11.31 6.47
C LEU A 220 -15.15 11.34 7.97
N PRO A 221 -16.13 10.52 8.42
CA PRO A 221 -16.30 10.24 9.85
C PRO A 221 -14.98 9.70 10.43
N GLU A 222 -14.64 10.07 11.66
CA GLU A 222 -13.37 9.73 12.29
C GLU A 222 -13.08 8.22 12.28
N GLU A 223 -14.10 7.42 12.58
CA GLU A 223 -14.01 5.95 12.59
C GLU A 223 -13.85 5.31 11.21
N LYS A 224 -13.96 6.11 10.15
CA LYS A 224 -13.79 5.68 8.75
C LYS A 224 -12.54 6.26 8.10
N ARG A 225 -11.78 7.06 8.83
CA ARG A 225 -10.52 7.60 8.30
C ARG A 225 -9.53 6.46 8.10
N PRO A 226 -8.88 6.40 6.94
CA PRO A 226 -7.87 5.37 6.66
C PRO A 226 -6.62 5.59 7.53
N THR A 227 -5.86 4.53 7.76
CA THR A 227 -4.49 4.66 8.25
C THR A 227 -3.61 5.29 7.17
N VAL A 228 -2.51 5.95 7.58
CA VAL A 228 -1.64 6.70 6.65
C VAL A 228 -0.21 6.24 6.81
N LEU A 229 0.43 5.83 5.72
CA LEU A 229 1.87 5.66 5.61
C LEU A 229 2.48 6.90 4.95
N ILE A 230 3.45 7.51 5.59
CA ILE A 230 4.32 8.51 4.96
C ILE A 230 5.45 7.74 4.27
N GLU A 231 5.33 7.57 2.96
CA GLU A 231 6.22 6.74 2.17
C GLU A 231 7.36 7.57 1.57
N VAL A 232 8.45 7.74 2.34
CA VAL A 232 9.59 8.58 1.97
C VAL A 232 10.92 7.86 2.17
N ARG A 233 12.00 8.42 1.60
CA ARG A 233 13.30 7.75 1.46
C ARG A 233 14.20 7.72 2.70
N GLY A 234 13.72 8.02 3.85
CA GLY A 234 14.53 7.95 5.05
C GLY A 234 14.02 8.83 6.18
N TYR A 235 14.75 8.83 7.27
CA TYR A 235 14.27 9.49 8.48
C TYR A 235 14.21 11.03 8.36
N GLU A 236 15.14 11.63 7.64
CA GLU A 236 15.16 13.08 7.41
C GLU A 236 13.94 13.55 6.61
N ASP A 237 13.56 12.78 5.58
CA ASP A 237 12.38 13.06 4.77
C ASP A 237 11.09 12.80 5.55
N LEU A 238 11.06 11.78 6.41
CA LEU A 238 9.96 11.53 7.34
C LEU A 238 9.79 12.71 8.32
N GLU A 239 10.88 13.17 8.93
CA GLU A 239 10.86 14.29 9.88
C GLU A 239 10.39 15.58 9.21
N ALA A 240 10.84 15.86 7.98
CA ALA A 240 10.39 17.00 7.19
C ALA A 240 8.89 16.91 6.86
N SER A 241 8.42 15.72 6.46
CA SER A 241 7.00 15.46 6.16
C SER A 241 6.12 15.69 7.38
N VAL A 242 6.49 15.10 8.53
CA VAL A 242 5.73 15.26 9.77
C VAL A 242 5.69 16.71 10.23
N LYS A 243 6.82 17.41 10.16
CA LYS A 243 6.87 18.84 10.49
C LYS A 243 5.89 19.66 9.63
N TYR A 244 5.88 19.42 8.32
CA TYR A 244 4.95 20.08 7.41
C TYR A 244 3.50 19.79 7.80
N MET A 245 3.18 18.52 8.07
CA MET A 245 1.81 18.10 8.43
C MET A 245 1.37 18.67 9.78
N GLU A 246 2.26 18.73 10.78
CA GLU A 246 1.98 19.38 12.07
C GLU A 246 1.74 20.89 11.91
N GLU A 247 2.58 21.59 11.12
CA GLU A 247 2.45 23.04 10.88
C GLU A 247 1.16 23.42 10.13
N HIS A 248 0.63 22.50 9.31
CA HIS A 248 -0.60 22.71 8.52
C HIS A 248 -1.82 22.02 9.14
N CYS A 249 -1.68 21.41 10.31
CA CYS A 249 -2.76 20.69 10.99
C CYS A 249 -3.40 19.58 10.13
N MET A 250 -2.58 18.81 9.46
CA MET A 250 -3.03 17.72 8.57
C MET A 250 -3.20 16.40 9.33
N TYR A 251 -4.24 15.65 9.03
CA TYR A 251 -4.40 14.28 9.53
C TYR A 251 -3.16 13.42 9.15
N PRO A 252 -2.62 12.56 10.05
CA PRO A 252 -3.13 12.18 11.37
C PRO A 252 -2.58 13.03 12.54
N PHE A 253 -1.97 14.16 12.30
CA PHE A 253 -1.28 14.96 13.33
C PHE A 253 -2.13 16.09 13.93
N CYS A 254 -3.43 16.11 13.63
CA CYS A 254 -4.41 17.04 14.23
C CYS A 254 -5.61 16.33 14.79
#